data_ad5748a8a33af5bccdb037b26ca6f7d8
#
_entry.id   ad5748a8a33af5bccdb037b26ca6f7d8
#
_cell.length_a   1.000
_cell.length_b   1.000
_cell.length_c   1.000
_cell.angle_alpha   90.00
_cell.angle_beta   90.00
_cell.angle_gamma   90.00
#
_symmetry.space_group_name_H-M   'P 1'
#
loop_
_entity.id
_entity.type
_entity.pdbx_description
1 polymer ?
#
loop_
_entity_poly.entity_id
_entity_poly.type
_entity_poly.pdbx_seq_one_letter_code
_entity_poly.pdbx_strand_id
1 'polypeptide(L)'
;METEKSMRNERWAVVTGASSGIGFAIARRLAIRGYNIFAAAKDVERLDECARKLSGECGIRVRTYAADLALPDAAECLFAACHEAGIRAEVLVNDAGVFIYNDIIETDQKRIDGIICLHIRTVTALCRLFAEEMAAAGGGYILNMASYSMWMPLPGIALYSATKAYVKTFSVAFAKEARERNVWVTAVSPAGVATDFYGLSHRLQKVGLAIGVLMTPDKVARKALRALFRHRKHLIPGWYNRLFIPMFKCMPAPCVRLVRNKTACFRQ
;
A
#
# COMPACT_ATOMS: atom_id res chain seq x y z
N MET A 1 -13.68 0.70 35.17
CA MET A 1 -14.52 1.74 34.54
C MET A 1 -13.72 2.87 33.92
N GLU A 2 -12.76 3.51 34.58
CA GLU A 2 -11.93 4.58 33.96
C GLU A 2 -10.96 4.02 32.90
N THR A 3 -10.35 2.87 33.11
CA THR A 3 -9.47 2.19 32.15
C THR A 3 -10.20 1.73 30.89
N GLU A 4 -11.44 1.25 30.98
CA GLU A 4 -12.25 0.85 29.83
C GLU A 4 -12.76 2.05 29.02
N LYS A 5 -13.04 3.17 29.66
CA LYS A 5 -13.47 4.42 29.01
C LYS A 5 -12.29 5.09 28.30
N SER A 6 -11.07 4.98 28.85
CA SER A 6 -9.82 5.45 28.21
C SER A 6 -9.50 4.65 26.95
N MET A 7 -9.68 3.33 26.95
CA MET A 7 -9.44 2.46 25.79
C MET A 7 -10.45 2.70 24.64
N ARG A 8 -11.68 3.12 24.94
CA ARG A 8 -12.71 3.43 23.91
C ARG A 8 -12.43 4.70 23.09
N ASN A 9 -11.54 5.58 23.55
CA ASN A 9 -11.21 6.84 22.87
C ASN A 9 -9.90 6.78 22.08
N GLU A 10 -9.25 5.61 22.00
CA GLU A 10 -8.00 5.47 21.30
C GLU A 10 -8.19 5.23 19.81
N ARG A 11 -7.58 6.08 19.03
CA ARG A 11 -7.59 5.98 17.56
C ARG A 11 -6.49 5.03 17.10
N TRP A 12 -6.85 4.01 16.38
CA TRP A 12 -5.91 3.04 15.82
C TRP A 12 -5.91 3.04 14.30
N ALA A 13 -4.73 2.85 13.74
CA ALA A 13 -4.54 2.59 12.32
C ALA A 13 -3.79 1.28 12.10
N VAL A 14 -4.33 0.42 11.26
CA VAL A 14 -3.68 -0.80 10.78
C VAL A 14 -2.94 -0.47 9.50
N VAL A 15 -1.63 -0.76 9.45
CA VAL A 15 -0.80 -0.50 8.28
C VAL A 15 -0.06 -1.78 7.89
N THR A 16 -0.39 -2.33 6.73
CA THR A 16 0.37 -3.43 6.14
C THR A 16 1.56 -2.88 5.35
N GLY A 17 2.68 -3.62 5.32
CA GLY A 17 3.92 -3.13 4.72
C GLY A 17 4.60 -2.01 5.51
N ALA A 18 4.33 -1.91 6.82
CA ALA A 18 4.77 -0.81 7.68
C ALA A 18 6.28 -0.78 7.95
N SER A 19 7.02 -1.85 7.66
CA SER A 19 8.44 -1.99 7.99
C SER A 19 9.36 -1.09 7.17
N SER A 20 8.90 -0.52 6.04
CA SER A 20 9.74 0.30 5.15
C SER A 20 8.92 1.17 4.19
N GLY A 21 9.63 1.98 3.41
CA GLY A 21 9.09 2.65 2.23
C GLY A 21 7.87 3.54 2.50
N ILE A 22 6.83 3.34 1.67
CA ILE A 22 5.61 4.15 1.73
C ILE A 22 4.79 3.79 2.97
N GLY A 23 4.69 2.49 3.31
CA GLY A 23 3.95 2.01 4.49
C GLY A 23 4.47 2.63 5.78
N PHE A 24 5.80 2.61 6.00
CA PHE A 24 6.43 3.29 7.14
C PHE A 24 6.13 4.80 7.15
N ALA A 25 6.28 5.47 5.99
CA ALA A 25 6.02 6.90 5.90
C ALA A 25 4.54 7.26 6.19
N ILE A 26 3.59 6.40 5.80
CA ILE A 26 2.17 6.56 6.13
C ILE A 26 1.94 6.34 7.62
N ALA A 27 2.49 5.25 8.19
CA ALA A 27 2.39 4.95 9.62
C ALA A 27 2.93 6.11 10.47
N ARG A 28 4.11 6.65 10.12
CA ARG A 28 4.69 7.81 10.79
C ARG A 28 3.81 9.05 10.73
N ARG A 29 3.19 9.32 9.58
CA ARG A 29 2.28 10.47 9.43
C ARG A 29 0.96 10.30 10.15
N LEU A 30 0.47 9.07 10.32
CA LEU A 30 -0.67 8.75 11.16
C LEU A 30 -0.32 8.88 12.65
N ALA A 31 0.87 8.40 13.06
CA ALA A 31 1.40 8.55 14.40
C ALA A 31 1.51 10.04 14.82
N ILE A 32 2.04 10.90 13.95
CA ILE A 32 2.08 12.37 14.17
C ILE A 32 0.67 12.97 14.32
N ARG A 33 -0.37 12.32 13.80
CA ARG A 33 -1.78 12.72 13.99
C ARG A 33 -2.43 12.10 15.23
N GLY A 34 -1.65 11.45 16.08
CA GLY A 34 -2.12 10.83 17.32
C GLY A 34 -2.78 9.48 17.17
N TYR A 35 -2.61 8.79 16.02
CA TYR A 35 -3.03 7.42 15.88
C TYR A 35 -2.00 6.48 16.51
N ASN A 36 -2.46 5.53 17.30
CA ASN A 36 -1.71 4.32 17.61
C ASN A 36 -1.62 3.45 16.35
N ILE A 37 -0.54 2.68 16.21
CA ILE A 37 -0.28 1.93 14.99
C ILE A 37 -0.26 0.42 15.27
N PHE A 38 -1.07 -0.33 14.52
CA PHE A 38 -0.91 -1.76 14.36
C PHE A 38 -0.14 -2.01 13.05
N ALA A 39 1.15 -2.32 13.19
CA ALA A 39 2.07 -2.42 12.07
C ALA A 39 2.22 -3.89 11.66
N ALA A 40 1.90 -4.23 10.41
CA ALA A 40 2.03 -5.58 9.89
C ALA A 40 3.05 -5.64 8.74
N ALA A 41 3.99 -6.59 8.82
CA ALA A 41 4.96 -6.87 7.77
C ALA A 41 5.56 -8.27 7.96
N LYS A 42 6.33 -8.75 6.96
CA LYS A 42 6.98 -10.06 7.01
C LYS A 42 8.33 -10.03 7.75
N ASP A 43 9.07 -8.94 7.65
CA ASP A 43 10.41 -8.77 8.21
C ASP A 43 10.28 -8.29 9.67
N VAL A 44 10.56 -9.20 10.60
CA VAL A 44 10.44 -8.98 12.07
C VAL A 44 11.37 -7.87 12.54
N GLU A 45 12.64 -7.91 12.13
CA GLU A 45 13.67 -6.99 12.62
C GLU A 45 13.36 -5.53 12.20
N ARG A 46 13.02 -5.34 10.91
CA ARG A 46 12.60 -4.03 10.39
C ARG A 46 11.29 -3.56 11.00
N LEU A 47 10.39 -4.48 11.33
CA LEU A 47 9.12 -4.14 11.94
C LEU A 47 9.31 -3.63 13.37
N ASP A 48 10.20 -4.28 14.15
CA ASP A 48 10.57 -3.86 15.50
C ASP A 48 11.33 -2.53 15.51
N GLU A 49 12.21 -2.30 14.52
CA GLU A 49 12.87 -1.01 14.33
C GLU A 49 11.84 0.10 14.04
N CYS A 50 10.87 -0.19 13.16
CA CYS A 50 9.76 0.70 12.86
C CYS A 50 8.98 1.06 14.13
N ALA A 51 8.62 0.06 14.94
CA ALA A 51 7.87 0.26 16.17
C ALA A 51 8.62 1.15 17.17
N ARG A 52 9.91 0.87 17.38
CA ARG A 52 10.75 1.69 18.27
C ARG A 52 10.84 3.13 17.80
N LYS A 53 11.05 3.37 16.49
CA LYS A 53 11.08 4.71 15.91
C LYS A 53 9.77 5.46 16.11
N LEU A 54 8.65 4.85 15.78
CA LEU A 54 7.33 5.48 15.88
C LEU A 54 6.96 5.80 17.32
N SER A 55 7.19 4.87 18.25
CA SER A 55 6.92 5.10 19.68
C SER A 55 7.80 6.20 20.25
N GLY A 56 9.12 6.20 19.92
CA GLY A 56 10.05 7.19 20.43
C GLY A 56 9.85 8.59 19.85
N GLU A 57 9.55 8.70 18.55
CA GLU A 57 9.36 10.00 17.89
C GLU A 57 7.98 10.63 18.16
N CYS A 58 6.94 9.82 18.33
CA CYS A 58 5.56 10.33 18.35
C CYS A 58 4.83 10.10 19.68
N GLY A 59 5.41 9.34 20.62
CA GLY A 59 4.79 9.06 21.93
C GLY A 59 3.51 8.23 21.84
N ILE A 60 3.32 7.46 20.75
CA ILE A 60 2.15 6.62 20.51
C ILE A 60 2.43 5.15 20.86
N ARG A 61 1.38 4.37 21.01
CA ARG A 61 1.52 2.92 21.12
C ARG A 61 1.64 2.29 19.74
N VAL A 62 2.56 1.33 19.63
CA VAL A 62 2.72 0.50 18.43
C VAL A 62 2.59 -0.96 18.82
N ARG A 63 1.78 -1.70 18.08
CA ARG A 63 1.72 -3.16 18.09
C ARG A 63 2.26 -3.68 16.78
N THR A 64 3.10 -4.69 16.83
CA THR A 64 3.67 -5.34 15.65
C THR A 64 3.00 -6.69 15.40
N TYR A 65 2.83 -7.02 14.12
CA TYR A 65 2.32 -8.30 13.66
C TYR A 65 3.17 -8.80 12.49
N ALA A 66 4.05 -9.75 12.78
CA ALA A 66 4.94 -10.34 11.79
C ALA A 66 4.24 -11.51 11.09
N ALA A 67 3.92 -11.35 9.80
CA ALA A 67 3.25 -12.38 9.01
C ALA A 67 3.53 -12.24 7.51
N ASP A 68 3.50 -13.37 6.81
CA ASP A 68 3.47 -13.39 5.34
C ASP A 68 2.04 -13.20 4.84
N LEU A 69 1.73 -12.00 4.39
CA LEU A 69 0.41 -11.64 3.87
C LEU A 69 0.10 -12.23 2.49
N ALA A 70 1.00 -13.03 1.92
CA ALA A 70 0.76 -13.82 0.71
C ALA A 70 0.10 -15.18 1.00
N LEU A 71 -0.08 -15.55 2.26
CA LEU A 71 -0.80 -16.77 2.65
C LEU A 71 -2.32 -16.61 2.51
N PRO A 72 -3.04 -17.68 2.18
CA PRO A 72 -4.48 -17.62 1.88
C PRO A 72 -5.36 -17.07 3.01
N ASP A 73 -5.02 -17.33 4.26
CA ASP A 73 -5.76 -16.95 5.47
C ASP A 73 -5.19 -15.72 6.19
N ALA A 74 -4.16 -15.10 5.60
CA ALA A 74 -3.42 -14.02 6.26
C ALA A 74 -4.27 -12.78 6.59
N ALA A 75 -5.30 -12.49 5.81
CA ALA A 75 -6.20 -11.38 6.07
C ALA A 75 -7.06 -11.63 7.31
N GLU A 76 -7.62 -12.82 7.41
CA GLU A 76 -8.44 -13.28 8.52
C GLU A 76 -7.60 -13.35 9.81
N CYS A 77 -6.38 -13.89 9.73
CA CYS A 77 -5.45 -13.97 10.85
C CYS A 77 -5.03 -12.57 11.35
N LEU A 78 -4.73 -11.63 10.44
CA LEU A 78 -4.39 -10.25 10.82
C LEU A 78 -5.57 -9.56 11.49
N PHE A 79 -6.77 -9.72 10.95
CA PHE A 79 -7.98 -9.14 11.54
C PHE A 79 -8.26 -9.72 12.93
N ALA A 80 -8.15 -11.04 13.10
CA ALA A 80 -8.28 -11.71 14.40
C ALA A 80 -7.25 -11.20 15.41
N ALA A 81 -5.98 -11.06 15.01
CA ALA A 81 -4.92 -10.54 15.87
C ALA A 81 -5.18 -9.07 16.32
N CYS A 82 -5.81 -8.25 15.49
CA CYS A 82 -6.27 -6.92 15.90
C CYS A 82 -7.33 -7.02 17.00
N HIS A 83 -8.31 -7.90 16.83
CA HIS A 83 -9.39 -8.10 17.81
C HIS A 83 -8.87 -8.67 19.14
N GLU A 84 -7.98 -9.66 19.13
CA GLU A 84 -7.33 -10.23 20.31
C GLU A 84 -6.53 -9.18 21.08
N ALA A 85 -5.94 -8.20 20.36
CA ALA A 85 -5.25 -7.08 20.96
C ALA A 85 -6.21 -5.96 21.47
N GLY A 86 -7.52 -6.13 21.34
CA GLY A 86 -8.54 -5.14 21.71
C GLY A 86 -8.55 -3.90 20.80
N ILE A 87 -8.01 -4.02 19.58
CA ILE A 87 -7.85 -2.91 18.65
C ILE A 87 -9.01 -2.86 17.66
N ARG A 88 -9.66 -1.70 17.60
CA ARG A 88 -10.61 -1.34 16.56
C ARG A 88 -10.02 -0.23 15.69
N ALA A 89 -9.80 -0.54 14.42
CA ALA A 89 -9.11 0.37 13.51
C ALA A 89 -10.08 1.41 12.91
N GLU A 90 -9.76 2.69 13.09
CA GLU A 90 -10.40 3.78 12.34
C GLU A 90 -9.82 3.91 10.92
N VAL A 91 -8.56 3.51 10.72
CA VAL A 91 -7.86 3.58 9.43
C VAL A 91 -7.23 2.23 9.09
N LEU A 92 -7.50 1.72 7.89
CA LEU A 92 -6.77 0.61 7.27
C LEU A 92 -5.92 1.12 6.12
N VAL A 93 -4.64 0.72 6.09
CA VAL A 93 -3.71 1.00 4.98
C VAL A 93 -3.19 -0.32 4.40
N ASN A 94 -3.62 -0.66 3.20
CA ASN A 94 -3.13 -1.78 2.43
C ASN A 94 -1.97 -1.31 1.53
N ASP A 95 -0.74 -1.35 2.06
CA ASP A 95 0.49 -0.98 1.35
C ASP A 95 1.41 -2.18 1.09
N ALA A 96 1.27 -3.28 1.84
CA ALA A 96 2.05 -4.50 1.61
C ALA A 96 1.97 -4.94 0.14
N GLY A 97 3.13 -5.22 -0.43
CA GLY A 97 3.23 -5.63 -1.83
C GLY A 97 4.64 -6.00 -2.20
N VAL A 98 4.78 -6.69 -3.32
CA VAL A 98 6.06 -7.05 -3.92
C VAL A 98 6.08 -6.60 -5.38
N PHE A 99 7.26 -6.22 -5.85
CA PHE A 99 7.49 -5.95 -7.25
C PHE A 99 8.05 -7.20 -7.92
N ILE A 100 7.55 -7.51 -9.10
CA ILE A 100 8.11 -8.56 -9.96
C ILE A 100 8.41 -7.95 -11.32
N TYR A 101 9.61 -8.20 -11.81
CA TYR A 101 10.03 -7.93 -13.16
C TYR A 101 10.54 -9.23 -13.80
N ASN A 102 9.62 -9.99 -14.38
CA ASN A 102 9.91 -11.23 -15.08
C ASN A 102 8.83 -11.54 -16.12
N ASP A 103 9.19 -12.26 -17.18
CA ASP A 103 8.20 -12.73 -18.15
C ASP A 103 7.33 -13.81 -17.47
N ILE A 104 6.02 -13.75 -17.68
CA ILE A 104 5.08 -14.65 -17.00
C ILE A 104 5.33 -16.13 -17.30
N ILE A 105 5.82 -16.45 -18.49
CA ILE A 105 6.15 -17.81 -18.92
C ILE A 105 7.35 -18.38 -18.14
N GLU A 106 8.24 -17.52 -17.68
CA GLU A 106 9.44 -17.87 -16.91
C GLU A 106 9.24 -17.78 -15.39
N THR A 107 8.06 -17.35 -14.96
CA THR A 107 7.76 -17.15 -13.55
C THR A 107 7.17 -18.41 -12.94
N ASP A 108 7.74 -18.87 -11.82
CA ASP A 108 7.24 -20.00 -11.07
C ASP A 108 5.79 -19.78 -10.60
N GLN A 109 4.96 -20.84 -10.71
CA GLN A 109 3.52 -20.78 -10.38
C GLN A 109 3.29 -20.35 -8.92
N LYS A 110 4.08 -20.87 -7.98
CA LYS A 110 3.96 -20.48 -6.55
C LYS A 110 4.19 -19.00 -6.34
N ARG A 111 5.10 -18.38 -7.11
CA ARG A 111 5.34 -16.94 -7.06
C ARG A 111 4.18 -16.15 -7.66
N ILE A 112 3.58 -16.64 -8.74
CA ILE A 112 2.37 -16.07 -9.35
C ILE A 112 1.24 -16.07 -8.32
N ASP A 113 0.96 -17.22 -7.71
CA ASP A 113 -0.11 -17.40 -6.73
C ASP A 113 0.10 -16.51 -5.49
N GLY A 114 1.33 -16.43 -4.99
CA GLY A 114 1.67 -15.56 -3.86
C GLY A 114 1.42 -14.07 -4.15
N ILE A 115 1.76 -13.60 -5.36
CA ILE A 115 1.50 -12.20 -5.77
C ILE A 115 0.01 -11.93 -5.92
N ILE A 116 -0.74 -12.86 -6.51
CA ILE A 116 -2.20 -12.75 -6.64
C ILE A 116 -2.85 -12.75 -5.25
N CYS A 117 -2.41 -13.66 -4.38
CA CYS A 117 -2.89 -13.72 -3.01
C CYS A 117 -2.65 -12.38 -2.29
N LEU A 118 -1.40 -11.91 -2.26
CA LEU A 118 -1.02 -10.68 -1.55
C LEU A 118 -1.73 -9.43 -2.08
N HIS A 119 -1.74 -9.24 -3.41
CA HIS A 119 -2.24 -7.99 -4.00
C HIS A 119 -3.76 -7.98 -4.23
N ILE A 120 -4.39 -9.14 -4.40
CA ILE A 120 -5.82 -9.23 -4.74
C ILE A 120 -6.61 -9.78 -3.56
N ARG A 121 -6.38 -11.06 -3.19
CA ARG A 121 -7.17 -11.74 -2.16
C ARG A 121 -7.08 -11.03 -0.81
N THR A 122 -5.85 -10.82 -0.32
CA THR A 122 -5.61 -10.22 0.99
C THR A 122 -6.16 -8.80 1.07
N VAL A 123 -5.91 -7.97 0.04
CA VAL A 123 -6.44 -6.59 0.00
C VAL A 123 -7.97 -6.60 0.01
N THR A 124 -8.60 -7.49 -0.78
CA THR A 124 -10.07 -7.58 -0.85
C THR A 124 -10.66 -8.05 0.47
N ALA A 125 -10.08 -9.09 1.08
CA ALA A 125 -10.54 -9.64 2.36
C ALA A 125 -10.39 -8.62 3.51
N LEU A 126 -9.23 -7.95 3.61
CA LEU A 126 -9.02 -6.89 4.60
C LEU A 126 -10.00 -5.72 4.41
N CYS A 127 -10.22 -5.28 3.16
CA CYS A 127 -11.21 -4.25 2.88
C CYS A 127 -12.61 -4.64 3.36
N ARG A 128 -13.05 -5.89 3.12
CA ARG A 128 -14.34 -6.40 3.57
C ARG A 128 -14.45 -6.43 5.08
N LEU A 129 -13.50 -7.09 5.75
CA LEU A 129 -13.52 -7.29 7.21
C LEU A 129 -13.50 -5.96 7.97
N PHE A 130 -12.54 -5.09 7.62
CA PHE A 130 -12.42 -3.79 8.30
C PHE A 130 -13.55 -2.82 7.93
N ALA A 131 -14.07 -2.85 6.71
CA ALA A 131 -15.21 -2.00 6.34
C ALA A 131 -16.48 -2.38 7.10
N GLU A 132 -16.72 -3.67 7.35
CA GLU A 132 -17.84 -4.16 8.14
C GLU A 132 -17.74 -3.65 9.59
N GLU A 133 -16.57 -3.78 10.23
CA GLU A 133 -16.33 -3.28 11.58
C GLU A 133 -16.43 -1.74 11.64
N MET A 134 -15.81 -1.04 10.69
CA MET A 134 -15.86 0.42 10.61
C MET A 134 -17.29 0.92 10.43
N ALA A 135 -18.09 0.27 9.59
CA ALA A 135 -19.50 0.62 9.40
C ALA A 135 -20.30 0.46 10.70
N ALA A 136 -20.09 -0.62 11.44
CA ALA A 136 -20.72 -0.84 12.74
C ALA A 136 -20.26 0.17 13.82
N ALA A 137 -19.04 0.70 13.69
CA ALA A 137 -18.47 1.72 14.57
C ALA A 137 -18.83 3.17 14.18
N GLY A 138 -19.62 3.37 13.12
CA GLY A 138 -20.05 4.69 12.65
C GLY A 138 -19.21 5.29 11.53
N GLY A 139 -18.21 4.58 11.03
CA GLY A 139 -17.40 4.96 9.87
C GLY A 139 -15.91 4.71 10.01
N GLY A 140 -15.17 4.94 8.93
CA GLY A 140 -13.73 4.75 8.92
C GLY A 140 -13.08 5.03 7.56
N TYR A 141 -11.80 4.72 7.44
CA TYR A 141 -10.99 5.09 6.29
C TYR A 141 -10.15 3.90 5.79
N ILE A 142 -10.19 3.63 4.50
CA ILE A 142 -9.39 2.58 3.86
C ILE A 142 -8.53 3.18 2.75
N LEU A 143 -7.23 2.96 2.81
CA LEU A 143 -6.28 3.37 1.79
C LEU A 143 -5.64 2.15 1.15
N ASN A 144 -5.82 1.99 -0.17
CA ASN A 144 -5.25 0.90 -0.94
C ASN A 144 -4.15 1.40 -1.86
N MET A 145 -2.95 0.81 -1.77
CA MET A 145 -1.82 1.16 -2.60
C MET A 145 -1.85 0.41 -3.93
N ALA A 146 -2.34 1.10 -4.96
CA ALA A 146 -2.23 0.68 -6.35
C ALA A 146 -0.86 1.10 -6.94
N SER A 147 -0.75 1.27 -8.25
CA SER A 147 0.47 1.71 -8.92
C SER A 147 0.15 2.42 -10.24
N TYR A 148 1.04 3.30 -10.63
CA TYR A 148 1.00 3.90 -11.97
C TYR A 148 1.24 2.88 -13.09
N SER A 149 1.90 1.74 -12.79
CA SER A 149 2.18 0.65 -13.73
C SER A 149 0.94 0.09 -14.44
N MET A 150 -0.24 0.24 -13.85
CA MET A 150 -1.50 -0.21 -14.46
C MET A 150 -1.82 0.45 -15.81
N TRP A 151 -1.19 1.57 -16.12
CA TRP A 151 -1.28 2.23 -17.44
C TRP A 151 -0.11 1.88 -18.35
N MET A 152 0.83 1.05 -17.90
CA MET A 152 2.05 0.68 -18.61
C MET A 152 2.04 -0.84 -18.87
N PRO A 153 1.34 -1.33 -19.91
CA PRO A 153 1.31 -2.76 -20.24
C PRO A 153 2.64 -3.18 -20.88
N LEU A 154 3.72 -3.17 -20.10
CA LEU A 154 5.06 -3.50 -20.55
C LEU A 154 5.39 -4.98 -20.27
N PRO A 155 6.18 -5.64 -21.14
CA PRO A 155 6.72 -6.96 -20.86
C PRO A 155 7.53 -6.98 -19.55
N GLY A 156 7.48 -8.08 -18.82
CA GLY A 156 8.15 -8.24 -17.54
C GLY A 156 7.36 -7.76 -16.33
N ILE A 157 6.38 -6.85 -16.51
CA ILE A 157 5.51 -6.38 -15.40
C ILE A 157 4.03 -6.70 -15.61
N ALA A 158 3.71 -7.65 -16.49
CA ALA A 158 2.33 -7.98 -16.83
C ALA A 158 1.49 -8.34 -15.58
N LEU A 159 1.98 -9.28 -14.77
CA LEU A 159 1.29 -9.71 -13.55
C LEU A 159 1.17 -8.55 -12.55
N TYR A 160 2.26 -7.84 -12.27
CA TYR A 160 2.27 -6.72 -11.35
C TYR A 160 1.28 -5.62 -11.78
N SER A 161 1.32 -5.22 -13.05
CA SER A 161 0.41 -4.20 -13.59
C SER A 161 -1.05 -4.62 -13.51
N ALA A 162 -1.34 -5.90 -13.82
CA ALA A 162 -2.69 -6.46 -13.75
C ALA A 162 -3.23 -6.44 -12.31
N THR A 163 -2.44 -6.88 -11.31
CA THR A 163 -2.86 -6.85 -9.91
C THR A 163 -3.09 -5.42 -9.41
N LYS A 164 -2.25 -4.47 -9.81
CA LYS A 164 -2.42 -3.06 -9.42
C LYS A 164 -3.58 -2.36 -10.14
N ALA A 165 -3.92 -2.82 -11.34
CA ALA A 165 -5.15 -2.40 -12.04
C ALA A 165 -6.40 -2.92 -11.30
N TYR A 166 -6.36 -4.18 -10.83
CA TYR A 166 -7.41 -4.74 -9.97
C TYR A 166 -7.61 -3.86 -8.73
N VAL A 167 -6.54 -3.62 -7.94
CA VAL A 167 -6.61 -2.84 -6.70
C VAL A 167 -7.25 -1.47 -6.94
N LYS A 168 -6.82 -0.75 -8.00
CA LYS A 168 -7.40 0.55 -8.35
C LYS A 168 -8.88 0.45 -8.69
N THR A 169 -9.25 -0.50 -9.56
CA THR A 169 -10.63 -0.63 -10.04
C THR A 169 -11.58 -1.06 -8.94
N PHE A 170 -11.18 -2.09 -8.18
CA PHE A 170 -11.86 -2.55 -6.96
C PHE A 170 -12.09 -1.41 -5.98
N SER A 171 -11.02 -0.68 -5.61
CA SER A 171 -11.10 0.39 -4.61
C SER A 171 -12.05 1.53 -5.03
N VAL A 172 -12.05 1.90 -6.32
CA VAL A 172 -12.93 2.97 -6.83
C VAL A 172 -14.40 2.54 -6.87
N ALA A 173 -14.67 1.27 -7.19
CA ALA A 173 -16.02 0.71 -7.13
C ALA A 173 -16.47 0.58 -5.67
N PHE A 174 -15.67 -0.07 -4.83
CA PHE A 174 -15.94 -0.28 -3.41
C PHE A 174 -16.11 1.04 -2.64
N ALA A 175 -15.41 2.11 -3.02
CA ALA A 175 -15.61 3.45 -2.45
C ALA A 175 -17.04 4.00 -2.66
N LYS A 176 -17.78 3.51 -3.64
CA LYS A 176 -19.19 3.90 -3.85
C LYS A 176 -20.12 3.10 -2.95
N GLU A 177 -19.85 1.80 -2.79
CA GLU A 177 -20.62 0.90 -1.94
C GLU A 177 -20.44 1.24 -0.44
N ALA A 178 -19.18 1.40 -0.01
CA ALA A 178 -18.83 1.64 1.38
C ALA A 178 -19.26 3.03 1.90
N ARG A 179 -19.42 4.00 0.99
CA ARG A 179 -19.81 5.38 1.33
C ARG A 179 -21.17 5.45 2.05
N GLU A 180 -22.11 4.62 1.68
CA GLU A 180 -23.45 4.56 2.30
C GLU A 180 -23.38 4.15 3.77
N ARG A 181 -22.27 3.51 4.15
CA ARG A 181 -21.97 3.09 5.53
C ARG A 181 -20.91 3.97 6.21
N ASN A 182 -20.69 5.18 5.69
CA ASN A 182 -19.69 6.14 6.19
C ASN A 182 -18.24 5.61 6.19
N VAL A 183 -17.91 4.66 5.30
CA VAL A 183 -16.55 4.15 5.11
C VAL A 183 -15.95 4.74 3.83
N TRP A 184 -14.81 5.43 3.99
CA TRP A 184 -14.16 6.17 2.91
C TRP A 184 -12.95 5.41 2.36
N VAL A 185 -13.03 5.03 1.10
CA VAL A 185 -11.98 4.24 0.43
C VAL A 185 -11.24 5.08 -0.61
N THR A 186 -9.91 5.05 -0.55
CA THR A 186 -9.03 5.77 -1.48
C THR A 186 -8.00 4.83 -2.10
N ALA A 187 -7.98 4.75 -3.43
CA ALA A 187 -6.86 4.17 -4.16
C ALA A 187 -5.77 5.22 -4.38
N VAL A 188 -4.51 4.85 -4.17
CA VAL A 188 -3.35 5.70 -4.48
C VAL A 188 -2.49 5.00 -5.49
N SER A 189 -2.21 5.67 -6.63
CA SER A 189 -1.41 5.10 -7.72
C SER A 189 -0.13 5.95 -7.90
N PRO A 190 0.91 5.74 -7.07
CA PRO A 190 2.16 6.44 -7.25
C PRO A 190 2.88 5.97 -8.51
N ALA A 191 3.62 6.89 -9.13
CA ALA A 191 4.65 6.57 -10.11
C ALA A 191 5.94 6.11 -9.38
N GLY A 192 7.11 6.33 -9.93
CA GLY A 192 8.36 5.95 -9.28
C GLY A 192 8.52 6.58 -7.89
N VAL A 193 8.87 5.77 -6.90
CA VAL A 193 9.14 6.20 -5.53
C VAL A 193 10.53 5.72 -5.13
N ALA A 194 11.33 6.58 -4.49
CA ALA A 194 12.67 6.26 -4.05
C ALA A 194 12.61 5.36 -2.80
N THR A 195 12.55 4.07 -3.04
CA THR A 195 12.53 2.99 -2.05
C THR A 195 13.32 1.80 -2.59
N ASP A 196 13.60 0.82 -1.75
CA ASP A 196 14.27 -0.42 -2.14
C ASP A 196 13.34 -1.37 -2.93
N PHE A 197 12.06 -1.01 -3.07
CA PHE A 197 11.02 -1.81 -3.70
C PHE A 197 11.34 -2.23 -5.15
N TYR A 198 12.05 -1.37 -5.88
CA TYR A 198 12.45 -1.64 -7.27
C TYR A 198 13.89 -2.16 -7.41
N GLY A 199 14.61 -2.37 -6.32
CA GLY A 199 16.02 -2.78 -6.35
C GLY A 199 16.97 -1.71 -6.95
N LEU A 200 16.55 -0.46 -7.02
CA LEU A 200 17.36 0.64 -7.55
C LEU A 200 18.48 1.01 -6.58
N SER A 201 19.70 1.16 -7.08
CA SER A 201 20.80 1.66 -6.27
C SER A 201 20.52 3.07 -5.71
N HIS A 202 21.06 3.38 -4.53
CA HIS A 202 20.89 4.71 -3.91
C HIS A 202 21.33 5.88 -4.81
N ARG A 203 22.33 5.65 -5.68
CA ARG A 203 22.78 6.65 -6.67
C ARG A 203 21.67 6.93 -7.70
N LEU A 204 21.05 5.90 -8.24
CA LEU A 204 19.93 6.04 -9.19
C LEU A 204 18.71 6.66 -8.54
N GLN A 205 18.42 6.31 -7.30
CA GLN A 205 17.34 6.94 -6.53
C GLN A 205 17.60 8.45 -6.35
N LYS A 206 18.82 8.87 -5.98
CA LYS A 206 19.19 10.31 -5.85
C LYS A 206 19.03 11.06 -7.17
N VAL A 207 19.52 10.49 -8.27
CA VAL A 207 19.35 11.09 -9.61
C VAL A 207 17.87 11.20 -9.96
N GLY A 208 17.09 10.13 -9.80
CA GLY A 208 15.66 10.12 -10.09
C GLY A 208 14.85 11.15 -9.27
N LEU A 209 15.26 11.37 -8.01
CA LEU A 209 14.69 12.43 -7.16
C LEU A 209 15.06 13.84 -7.67
N ALA A 210 16.31 14.04 -8.07
CA ALA A 210 16.81 15.34 -8.55
C ALA A 210 16.12 15.80 -9.84
N ILE A 211 15.89 14.86 -10.78
CA ILE A 211 15.18 15.14 -12.05
C ILE A 211 13.65 15.06 -11.94
N GLY A 212 13.12 14.77 -10.75
CA GLY A 212 11.69 14.75 -10.48
C GLY A 212 10.94 13.50 -11.00
N VAL A 213 11.63 12.49 -11.50
CA VAL A 213 11.04 11.21 -11.94
C VAL A 213 10.60 10.36 -10.75
N LEU A 214 11.36 10.40 -9.66
CA LEU A 214 11.00 9.73 -8.40
C LEU A 214 10.43 10.72 -7.39
N MET A 215 9.57 10.22 -6.53
CA MET A 215 9.08 10.93 -5.34
C MET A 215 9.64 10.30 -4.07
N THR A 216 9.80 11.10 -3.01
CA THR A 216 10.10 10.51 -1.70
C THR A 216 8.88 9.80 -1.12
N PRO A 217 9.05 8.71 -0.33
CA PRO A 217 7.96 8.04 0.37
C PRO A 217 7.11 9.00 1.19
N ASP A 218 7.74 9.95 1.87
CA ASP A 218 7.07 10.95 2.69
C ASP A 218 6.17 11.90 1.89
N LYS A 219 6.59 12.33 0.69
CA LYS A 219 5.74 13.14 -0.21
C LYS A 219 4.51 12.36 -0.69
N VAL A 220 4.69 11.06 -0.98
CA VAL A 220 3.58 10.17 -1.36
C VAL A 220 2.63 10.00 -0.19
N ALA A 221 3.12 9.63 1.00
CA ALA A 221 2.33 9.44 2.21
C ALA A 221 1.50 10.69 2.57
N ARG A 222 2.12 11.87 2.52
CA ARG A 222 1.41 13.14 2.78
C ARG A 222 0.26 13.37 1.81
N LYS A 223 0.48 13.12 0.51
CA LYS A 223 -0.56 13.29 -0.52
C LYS A 223 -1.65 12.24 -0.39
N ALA A 224 -1.28 10.99 -0.09
CA ALA A 224 -2.18 9.87 0.09
C ALA A 224 -3.15 10.12 1.26
N LEU A 225 -2.64 10.45 2.44
CA LEU A 225 -3.47 10.75 3.61
C LEU A 225 -4.33 12.02 3.42
N ARG A 226 -3.80 13.05 2.72
CA ARG A 226 -4.63 14.20 2.35
C ARG A 226 -5.78 13.82 1.44
N ALA A 227 -5.58 12.90 0.51
CA ALA A 227 -6.63 12.42 -0.38
C ALA A 227 -7.66 11.59 0.39
N LEU A 228 -7.22 10.69 1.27
CA LEU A 228 -8.04 9.84 2.12
C LEU A 228 -8.99 10.69 2.99
N PHE A 229 -8.44 11.59 3.80
CA PHE A 229 -9.23 12.45 4.70
C PHE A 229 -10.03 13.55 3.98
N ARG A 230 -9.84 13.72 2.66
CA ARG A 230 -10.69 14.52 1.77
C ARG A 230 -11.66 13.67 0.96
N HIS A 231 -11.82 12.40 1.30
CA HIS A 231 -12.76 11.46 0.70
C HIS A 231 -12.59 11.30 -0.82
N ARG A 232 -11.36 11.43 -1.32
CA ARG A 232 -11.07 11.22 -2.75
C ARG A 232 -10.98 9.73 -3.03
N LYS A 233 -11.75 9.26 -4.02
CA LYS A 233 -11.75 7.84 -4.41
C LYS A 233 -10.45 7.38 -5.06
N HIS A 234 -9.72 8.28 -5.73
CA HIS A 234 -8.47 7.97 -6.41
C HIS A 234 -7.51 9.15 -6.44
N LEU A 235 -6.22 8.87 -6.23
CA LEU A 235 -5.12 9.83 -6.32
C LEU A 235 -3.98 9.27 -7.19
N ILE A 236 -3.51 10.06 -8.15
CA ILE A 236 -2.21 9.88 -8.80
C ILE A 236 -1.31 11.00 -8.25
N PRO A 237 -0.30 10.68 -7.42
CA PRO A 237 0.64 11.68 -6.92
C PRO A 237 1.50 12.23 -8.04
N GLY A 238 1.60 13.58 -8.13
CA GLY A 238 2.28 14.27 -9.23
C GLY A 238 1.34 14.54 -10.40
N TRP A 239 1.04 15.84 -10.62
CA TRP A 239 0.09 16.26 -11.67
C TRP A 239 0.59 15.90 -13.08
N TYR A 240 1.91 16.00 -13.31
CA TYR A 240 2.56 15.69 -14.58
C TYR A 240 2.43 14.21 -14.97
N ASN A 241 2.37 13.27 -13.99
CA ASN A 241 2.20 11.85 -14.29
C ASN A 241 0.93 11.57 -15.11
N ARG A 242 -0.12 12.37 -14.92
CA ARG A 242 -1.35 12.23 -15.69
C ARG A 242 -1.18 12.52 -17.18
N LEU A 243 -0.26 13.40 -17.52
CA LEU A 243 0.02 13.79 -18.91
C LEU A 243 0.69 12.67 -19.71
N PHE A 244 1.45 11.80 -19.03
CA PHE A 244 2.15 10.69 -19.67
C PHE A 244 1.30 9.41 -19.84
N ILE A 245 0.10 9.34 -19.25
CA ILE A 245 -0.77 8.16 -19.39
C ILE A 245 -1.11 7.86 -20.87
N PRO A 246 -1.53 8.83 -21.72
CA PRO A 246 -1.81 8.55 -23.11
C PRO A 246 -0.57 8.03 -23.87
N MET A 247 0.60 8.60 -23.59
CA MET A 247 1.86 8.18 -24.21
C MET A 247 2.19 6.70 -23.92
N PHE A 248 2.03 6.25 -22.68
CA PHE A 248 2.28 4.84 -22.32
C PHE A 248 1.24 3.89 -22.94
N LYS A 249 -0.03 4.31 -23.05
CA LYS A 249 -1.09 3.52 -23.67
C LYS A 249 -0.88 3.33 -25.18
N CYS A 250 -0.31 4.34 -25.84
CA CYS A 250 -0.09 4.34 -27.29
C CYS A 250 1.35 4.00 -27.68
N MET A 251 2.15 3.43 -26.79
CA MET A 251 3.55 3.14 -27.05
C MET A 251 3.72 2.11 -28.17
N PRO A 252 4.42 2.46 -29.28
CA PRO A 252 4.64 1.55 -30.41
C PRO A 252 5.48 0.33 -30.01
N ALA A 253 5.25 -0.81 -30.66
CA ALA A 253 5.96 -2.06 -30.40
C ALA A 253 7.51 -1.96 -30.45
N PRO A 254 8.15 -1.18 -31.33
CA PRO A 254 9.60 -0.97 -31.29
C PRO A 254 10.09 -0.32 -29.99
N CYS A 255 9.34 0.67 -29.48
CA CYS A 255 9.67 1.33 -28.21
C CYS A 255 9.54 0.37 -27.03
N VAL A 256 8.51 -0.50 -27.04
CA VAL A 256 8.31 -1.54 -26.03
C VAL A 256 9.49 -2.51 -26.01
N ARG A 257 9.98 -2.94 -27.22
CA ARG A 257 11.16 -3.80 -27.36
C ARG A 257 12.44 -3.13 -26.83
N LEU A 258 12.62 -1.84 -27.12
CA LEU A 258 13.77 -1.08 -26.62
C LEU A 258 13.76 -0.99 -25.09
N VAL A 259 12.61 -0.71 -24.48
CA VAL A 259 12.45 -0.70 -23.03
C VAL A 259 12.77 -2.08 -22.45
N ARG A 260 12.20 -3.16 -23.01
CA ARG A 260 12.48 -4.55 -22.59
C ARG A 260 13.98 -4.87 -22.59
N ASN A 261 14.69 -4.53 -23.67
CA ASN A 261 16.12 -4.82 -23.80
C ASN A 261 16.96 -4.04 -22.78
N LYS A 262 16.63 -2.77 -22.56
CA LYS A 262 17.35 -1.91 -21.57
C LYS A 262 17.03 -2.26 -20.12
N THR A 263 15.91 -2.89 -19.84
CA THR A 263 15.47 -3.26 -18.50
C THR A 263 15.70 -4.75 -18.18
N ALA A 264 16.31 -5.49 -19.09
CA ALA A 264 16.63 -6.92 -18.89
C ALA A 264 17.50 -7.17 -17.64
N CYS A 265 18.33 -6.20 -17.23
CA CYS A 265 19.15 -6.29 -16.03
C CYS A 265 18.35 -6.27 -14.70
N PHE A 266 17.06 -5.93 -14.74
CA PHE A 266 16.17 -5.94 -13.57
C PHE A 266 15.36 -7.24 -13.44
N ARG A 267 15.54 -8.22 -14.35
CA ARG A 267 14.88 -9.53 -14.22
C ARG A 267 15.35 -10.25 -12.96
N GLN A 268 14.39 -10.81 -12.23
CA GLN A 268 14.61 -11.51 -10.95
C GLN A 268 14.22 -12.96 -11.07
#